data_ab9c324b14a57c1db14552a876188394
#
_entry.id   ab9c324b14a57c1db14552a876188394
#
_cell.length_a   1.000
_cell.length_b   1.000
_cell.length_c   1.000
_cell.angle_alpha   90.00
_cell.angle_beta   90.00
_cell.angle_gamma   90.00
#
_symmetry.space_group_name_H-M   'P 1'
#
loop_
_entity.id
_entity.type
_entity.pdbx_description
1 polymer ?
#
loop_
_entity_poly.entity_id
_entity_poly.type
_entity_poly.pdbx_seq_one_letter_code
_entity_poly.pdbx_strand_id
1 'polypeptide(L)'
;MAQMICISYLPWQSTPFRTQRLVTHLPDMEILFFQPAIGQPASSEGIHMLPNLTVYSLPASLFSQDLRPRTIRRGIELINQQMERNGFEEPLLWACTPVVALMLDDIPHHGLIYDCDRFWHHLPVTLESNLAYQADLILTASQGLEERLSLCNDNIAQIPWGTDAGLYASMEQERLPIPPDFEPICTCGPVFGYLGAVDHRLNLNPVLSAAAAHPDWQFVFLGKYSPKNPYLEDAELLENIHFLGSRPQALLPDYVYQFDVCFDLVHSTDPEDDIIPSRIYTYLLTGKPI
;
A
#
# COMPACT_ATOMS: atom_id res chain seq x y z
N MET A 1 26.35 9.74 -4.66
CA MET A 1 25.01 9.17 -4.89
C MET A 1 24.02 10.25 -4.48
N ALA A 2 22.91 10.43 -5.20
CA ALA A 2 21.89 11.38 -4.76
C ALA A 2 21.26 10.87 -3.46
N GLN A 3 20.84 11.79 -2.57
CA GLN A 3 20.31 11.45 -1.24
C GLN A 3 18.84 11.79 -1.14
N MET A 4 18.07 10.90 -0.52
CA MET A 4 16.63 11.08 -0.32
C MET A 4 16.21 10.63 1.07
N ILE A 5 15.35 11.39 1.73
CA ILE A 5 14.60 10.94 2.88
C ILE A 5 13.14 10.73 2.49
N CYS A 6 12.57 9.60 2.85
CA CYS A 6 11.17 9.27 2.61
C CYS A 6 10.43 9.15 3.94
N ILE A 7 9.38 9.95 4.16
CA ILE A 7 8.56 9.92 5.37
C ILE A 7 7.22 9.28 5.03
N SER A 8 7.06 8.01 5.39
CA SER A 8 5.89 7.18 5.12
C SER A 8 4.96 7.11 6.32
N TYR A 9 3.65 7.13 6.06
CA TYR A 9 2.61 6.87 7.07
C TYR A 9 2.33 5.38 7.27
N LEU A 10 2.87 4.51 6.40
CA LEU A 10 2.78 3.05 6.50
C LEU A 10 4.12 2.45 6.91
N PRO A 11 4.10 1.39 7.72
CA PRO A 11 5.31 0.66 8.04
C PRO A 11 5.79 -0.15 6.84
N TRP A 12 7.09 -0.41 6.77
CA TRP A 12 7.68 -1.33 5.82
C TRP A 12 7.07 -2.72 5.98
N GLN A 13 6.51 -3.27 4.92
CA GLN A 13 5.75 -4.51 4.96
C GLN A 13 6.38 -5.58 4.08
N SER A 14 6.12 -6.84 4.42
CA SER A 14 6.47 -7.98 3.57
C SER A 14 5.70 -8.00 2.25
N THR A 15 4.49 -7.42 2.23
CA THR A 15 3.74 -7.13 1.00
C THR A 15 3.88 -5.64 0.72
N PRO A 16 4.72 -5.24 -0.25
CA PRO A 16 5.01 -3.85 -0.49
C PRO A 16 3.80 -3.05 -0.95
N PHE A 17 3.61 -1.86 -0.35
CA PHE A 17 2.67 -0.86 -0.82
C PHE A 17 3.32 0.08 -1.87
N ARG A 18 2.55 1.01 -2.45
CA ARG A 18 2.96 1.85 -3.59
C ARG A 18 4.32 2.54 -3.37
N THR A 19 4.47 3.36 -2.33
CA THR A 19 5.71 4.09 -2.06
C THR A 19 6.90 3.15 -1.85
N GLN A 20 6.70 2.04 -1.12
CA GLN A 20 7.74 1.03 -0.91
C GLN A 20 8.22 0.44 -2.25
N ARG A 21 7.30 0.16 -3.18
CA ARG A 21 7.64 -0.31 -4.54
C ARG A 21 8.42 0.74 -5.32
N LEU A 22 8.01 2.00 -5.25
CA LEU A 22 8.70 3.10 -5.96
C LEU A 22 10.13 3.26 -5.45
N VAL A 23 10.34 3.38 -4.14
CA VAL A 23 11.68 3.63 -3.57
C VAL A 23 12.64 2.45 -3.77
N THR A 24 12.16 1.20 -3.83
CA THR A 24 13.01 0.04 -4.11
C THR A 24 13.52 -0.03 -5.55
N HIS A 25 12.94 0.76 -6.46
CA HIS A 25 13.36 0.87 -7.87
C HIS A 25 14.23 2.11 -8.16
N LEU A 26 14.82 2.71 -7.13
CA LEU A 26 15.73 3.84 -7.22
C LEU A 26 17.17 3.45 -6.80
N PRO A 27 17.87 2.62 -7.58
CA PRO A 27 19.17 2.04 -7.17
C PRO A 27 20.30 3.09 -7.06
N ASP A 28 20.17 4.21 -7.75
CA ASP A 28 21.18 5.29 -7.77
C ASP A 28 20.98 6.34 -6.67
N MET A 29 20.00 6.14 -5.79
CA MET A 29 19.71 7.02 -4.64
C MET A 29 20.03 6.31 -3.33
N GLU A 30 20.69 7.01 -2.41
CA GLU A 30 20.81 6.59 -1.02
C GLU A 30 19.57 7.08 -0.24
N ILE A 31 18.87 6.15 0.45
CA ILE A 31 17.54 6.41 0.97
C ILE A 31 17.47 6.12 2.47
N LEU A 32 17.06 7.12 3.26
CA LEU A 32 16.59 6.93 4.63
C LEU A 32 15.05 6.92 4.63
N PHE A 33 14.47 5.77 4.93
CA PHE A 33 13.03 5.59 4.95
C PHE A 33 12.51 5.64 6.39
N PHE A 34 11.65 6.60 6.69
CA PHE A 34 11.07 6.79 8.01
C PHE A 34 9.62 6.29 8.03
N GLN A 35 9.31 5.43 9.00
CA GLN A 35 8.03 4.75 9.14
C GLN A 35 7.44 4.91 10.55
N PRO A 36 6.11 4.68 10.76
CA PRO A 36 5.54 4.55 12.09
C PRO A 36 6.10 3.34 12.84
N ALA A 37 6.46 3.50 14.12
CA ALA A 37 6.79 2.38 15.00
C ALA A 37 5.53 1.57 15.32
N ILE A 38 5.50 0.27 14.97
CA ILE A 38 4.40 -0.63 15.28
C ILE A 38 4.87 -1.71 16.25
N GLY A 39 4.21 -1.80 17.42
CA GLY A 39 4.50 -2.83 18.42
C GLY A 39 5.83 -2.68 19.16
N GLN A 40 6.64 -1.69 18.78
CA GLN A 40 7.92 -1.35 19.42
C GLN A 40 8.05 0.17 19.55
N PRO A 41 8.84 0.68 20.52
CA PRO A 41 9.12 2.10 20.58
C PRO A 41 9.90 2.57 19.35
N ALA A 42 9.79 3.87 19.02
CA ALA A 42 10.64 4.49 18.00
C ALA A 42 12.12 4.20 18.30
N SER A 43 12.86 3.73 17.31
CA SER A 43 14.25 3.32 17.45
C SER A 43 15.16 4.22 16.63
N SER A 44 16.32 4.55 17.22
CA SER A 44 17.43 5.20 16.50
C SER A 44 18.32 4.20 15.76
N GLU A 45 18.03 2.89 15.85
CA GLU A 45 18.70 1.86 15.09
C GLU A 45 17.99 1.65 13.75
N GLY A 46 18.74 1.75 12.65
CA GLY A 46 18.25 1.53 11.31
C GLY A 46 18.30 0.06 10.93
N ILE A 47 17.35 -0.37 10.11
CA ILE A 47 17.34 -1.70 9.51
C ILE A 47 17.68 -1.54 8.03
N HIS A 48 18.81 -2.11 7.61
CA HIS A 48 19.19 -2.14 6.19
C HIS A 48 18.29 -3.13 5.43
N MET A 49 17.46 -2.61 4.53
CA MET A 49 16.57 -3.41 3.70
C MET A 49 17.19 -3.71 2.34
N LEU A 50 17.93 -2.75 1.78
CA LEU A 50 18.70 -2.84 0.55
C LEU A 50 20.06 -2.17 0.76
N PRO A 51 21.06 -2.40 -0.10
CA PRO A 51 22.37 -1.76 0.03
C PRO A 51 22.34 -0.24 0.09
N ASN A 52 21.33 0.38 -0.54
CA ASN A 52 21.12 1.82 -0.62
C ASN A 52 19.92 2.33 0.19
N LEU A 53 19.26 1.46 1.01
CA LEU A 53 18.03 1.82 1.72
C LEU A 53 18.05 1.34 3.17
N THR A 54 17.93 2.29 4.10
CA THR A 54 17.83 2.02 5.54
C THR A 54 16.51 2.53 6.09
N VAL A 55 15.82 1.69 6.87
CA VAL A 55 14.51 1.99 7.47
C VAL A 55 14.67 2.34 8.94
N TYR A 56 14.07 3.47 9.35
CA TYR A 56 14.02 3.96 10.73
C TYR A 56 12.57 4.10 11.21
N SER A 57 12.34 3.96 12.51
CA SER A 57 11.00 4.05 13.10
C SER A 57 10.80 5.35 13.86
N LEU A 58 9.76 6.10 13.52
CA LEU A 58 9.30 7.31 14.19
C LEU A 58 8.15 6.99 15.18
N PRO A 59 7.89 7.85 16.17
CA PRO A 59 6.76 7.66 17.07
C PRO A 59 5.45 7.50 16.30
N ALA A 60 4.70 6.40 16.51
CA ALA A 60 3.44 6.14 15.82
C ALA A 60 2.40 7.27 16.01
N SER A 61 2.43 7.94 17.15
CA SER A 61 1.57 9.10 17.43
C SER A 61 1.82 10.31 16.53
N LEU A 62 2.94 10.37 15.81
CA LEU A 62 3.20 11.38 14.78
C LEU A 62 2.23 11.25 13.59
N PHE A 63 1.73 10.05 13.33
CA PHE A 63 0.84 9.72 12.20
C PHE A 63 -0.63 9.57 12.66
N SER A 64 -0.97 10.03 13.86
CA SER A 64 -2.31 10.02 14.43
C SER A 64 -3.02 11.36 14.24
N GLN A 65 -4.32 11.40 14.55
CA GLN A 65 -5.09 12.65 14.54
C GLN A 65 -4.67 13.64 15.65
N ASP A 66 -4.08 13.12 16.76
CA ASP A 66 -3.63 13.93 17.91
C ASP A 66 -2.18 14.37 17.69
N LEU A 67 -2.00 15.42 16.88
CA LEU A 67 -0.69 15.97 16.50
C LEU A 67 -0.14 16.88 17.62
N ARG A 68 0.49 16.29 18.62
CA ARG A 68 1.08 17.03 19.76
C ARG A 68 2.42 17.66 19.39
N PRO A 69 2.65 18.94 19.72
CA PRO A 69 3.93 19.62 19.42
C PRO A 69 5.17 18.87 19.92
N ARG A 70 5.08 18.20 21.06
CA ARG A 70 6.19 17.37 21.60
C ARG A 70 6.50 16.16 20.70
N THR A 71 5.47 15.52 20.15
CA THR A 71 5.65 14.38 19.24
C THR A 71 6.28 14.81 17.93
N ILE A 72 5.82 15.93 17.37
CA ILE A 72 6.36 16.53 16.14
C ILE A 72 7.84 16.86 16.35
N ARG A 73 8.20 17.58 17.39
CA ARG A 73 9.59 17.90 17.74
C ARG A 73 10.45 16.66 17.87
N ARG A 74 9.93 15.63 18.55
CA ARG A 74 10.66 14.36 18.69
C ARG A 74 10.88 13.66 17.35
N GLY A 75 9.91 13.70 16.44
CA GLY A 75 10.06 13.21 15.07
C GLY A 75 11.16 13.93 14.31
N ILE A 76 11.16 15.27 14.34
CA ILE A 76 12.19 16.12 13.74
C ILE A 76 13.58 15.80 14.29
N GLU A 77 13.73 15.72 15.62
CA GLU A 77 14.99 15.37 16.28
C GLU A 77 15.54 14.02 15.81
N LEU A 78 14.67 13.00 15.68
CA LEU A 78 15.07 11.67 15.22
C LEU A 78 15.48 11.68 13.73
N ILE A 79 14.75 12.39 12.89
CA ILE A 79 15.07 12.51 11.46
C ILE A 79 16.43 13.20 11.29
N ASN A 80 16.61 14.37 11.88
CA ASN A 80 17.85 15.14 11.75
C ASN A 80 19.06 14.38 12.34
N GLN A 81 18.87 13.67 13.47
CA GLN A 81 19.91 12.81 14.03
C GLN A 81 20.33 11.69 13.07
N GLN A 82 19.39 11.09 12.33
CA GLN A 82 19.74 10.04 11.37
C GLN A 82 20.36 10.65 10.09
N MET A 83 19.89 11.79 9.65
CA MET A 83 20.52 12.53 8.55
C MET A 83 22.00 12.83 8.85
N GLU A 84 22.29 13.40 10.04
CA GLU A 84 23.66 13.69 10.48
C GLU A 84 24.52 12.42 10.55
N ARG A 85 24.01 11.35 11.16
CA ARG A 85 24.74 10.07 11.30
C ARG A 85 25.11 9.42 9.97
N ASN A 86 24.28 9.61 8.94
CA ASN A 86 24.47 9.04 7.61
C ASN A 86 25.07 10.04 6.62
N GLY A 87 25.43 11.26 7.05
CA GLY A 87 26.05 12.28 6.20
C GLY A 87 25.09 12.90 5.17
N PHE A 88 23.80 13.00 5.50
CA PHE A 88 22.80 13.70 4.69
C PHE A 88 22.73 15.16 5.12
N GLU A 89 23.01 16.09 4.21
CA GLU A 89 22.94 17.52 4.52
C GLU A 89 21.62 18.15 4.05
N GLU A 90 21.34 18.13 2.75
CA GLU A 90 20.11 18.63 2.12
C GLU A 90 19.58 17.58 1.15
N PRO A 91 18.99 16.45 1.62
CA PRO A 91 18.46 15.42 0.74
C PRO A 91 17.18 15.88 0.03
N LEU A 92 16.75 15.14 -1.00
CA LEU A 92 15.40 15.23 -1.51
C LEU A 92 14.43 14.70 -0.44
N LEU A 93 13.40 15.48 -0.09
CA LEU A 93 12.37 15.09 0.85
C LEU A 93 11.15 14.50 0.11
N TRP A 94 10.87 13.22 0.33
CA TRP A 94 9.69 12.53 -0.19
C TRP A 94 8.66 12.36 0.93
N ALA A 95 7.60 13.14 0.89
CA ALA A 95 6.54 13.18 1.89
C ALA A 95 5.34 12.34 1.44
N CYS A 96 4.98 11.29 2.19
CA CYS A 96 3.81 10.46 1.92
C CYS A 96 2.62 10.77 2.83
N THR A 97 2.67 11.85 3.59
CA THR A 97 1.62 12.27 4.51
C THR A 97 1.63 13.79 4.71
N PRO A 98 0.44 14.43 4.82
CA PRO A 98 0.33 15.86 5.09
C PRO A 98 0.97 16.32 6.42
N VAL A 99 1.20 15.40 7.37
CA VAL A 99 1.86 15.70 8.65
C VAL A 99 3.26 16.30 8.46
N VAL A 100 3.92 15.99 7.35
CA VAL A 100 5.24 16.55 7.00
C VAL A 100 5.22 18.07 6.87
N ALA A 101 4.08 18.67 6.52
CA ALA A 101 3.93 20.13 6.49
C ALA A 101 4.29 20.82 7.82
N LEU A 102 4.15 20.10 8.94
CA LEU A 102 4.51 20.61 10.27
C LEU A 102 6.00 20.52 10.60
N MET A 103 6.81 19.98 9.70
CA MET A 103 8.23 19.68 9.93
C MET A 103 9.15 20.30 8.86
N LEU A 104 8.60 20.88 7.80
CA LEU A 104 9.37 21.35 6.63
C LEU A 104 10.46 22.35 7.00
N ASP A 105 10.13 23.33 7.86
CA ASP A 105 11.08 24.39 8.26
C ASP A 105 12.26 23.87 9.11
N ASP A 106 12.07 22.69 9.74
CA ASP A 106 13.04 22.11 10.68
C ASP A 106 13.81 20.92 10.10
N ILE A 107 13.49 20.47 8.88
CA ILE A 107 14.18 19.38 8.18
C ILE A 107 14.90 19.96 6.95
N PRO A 108 16.26 20.05 6.93
CA PRO A 108 16.99 20.50 5.76
C PRO A 108 16.70 19.63 4.53
N HIS A 109 16.37 20.26 3.41
CA HIS A 109 16.14 19.58 2.13
C HIS A 109 16.32 20.57 0.96
N HIS A 110 16.72 20.05 -0.22
CA HIS A 110 16.87 20.87 -1.43
C HIS A 110 15.68 20.78 -2.38
N GLY A 111 14.76 19.84 -2.14
CA GLY A 111 13.55 19.65 -2.95
C GLY A 111 12.53 18.82 -2.20
N LEU A 112 11.25 19.03 -2.51
CA LEU A 112 10.11 18.41 -1.84
C LEU A 112 9.20 17.72 -2.86
N ILE A 113 9.04 16.40 -2.70
CA ILE A 113 8.01 15.62 -3.41
C ILE A 113 6.88 15.29 -2.43
N TYR A 114 5.66 15.63 -2.78
CA TYR A 114 4.48 15.15 -2.08
C TYR A 114 3.86 13.97 -2.84
N ASP A 115 3.86 12.79 -2.23
CA ASP A 115 3.30 11.56 -2.76
C ASP A 115 1.92 11.29 -2.15
N CYS A 116 0.85 11.68 -2.87
CA CYS A 116 -0.53 11.57 -2.44
C CYS A 116 -1.17 10.31 -3.03
N ASP A 117 -1.34 9.27 -2.22
CA ASP A 117 -1.91 7.99 -2.61
C ASP A 117 -3.32 7.72 -2.06
N ARG A 118 -3.92 8.72 -1.37
CA ARG A 118 -5.25 8.63 -0.75
C ARG A 118 -5.84 9.98 -0.38
N PHE A 119 -7.11 9.98 0.00
CA PHE A 119 -7.74 11.11 0.67
C PHE A 119 -7.44 11.11 2.18
N TRP A 120 -7.10 12.29 2.74
CA TRP A 120 -6.71 12.44 4.15
C TRP A 120 -7.85 12.99 5.02
N HIS A 121 -9.02 12.32 5.00
CA HIS A 121 -10.24 12.80 5.69
C HIS A 121 -10.07 13.00 7.20
N HIS A 122 -9.11 12.34 7.82
CA HIS A 122 -8.86 12.42 9.25
C HIS A 122 -7.87 13.51 9.67
N LEU A 123 -7.27 14.22 8.71
CA LEU A 123 -6.37 15.34 8.95
C LEU A 123 -7.00 16.67 8.53
N PRO A 124 -6.59 17.80 9.15
CA PRO A 124 -7.01 19.12 8.68
C PRO A 124 -6.61 19.35 7.24
N VAL A 125 -7.54 19.77 6.39
CA VAL A 125 -7.32 20.07 4.96
C VAL A 125 -6.17 21.07 4.76
N THR A 126 -6.01 22.02 5.69
CA THR A 126 -4.93 23.02 5.64
C THR A 126 -3.53 22.43 5.68
N LEU A 127 -3.32 21.26 6.32
CA LEU A 127 -2.02 20.59 6.34
C LEU A 127 -1.67 20.09 4.94
N GLU A 128 -2.62 19.44 4.28
CA GLU A 128 -2.39 18.93 2.93
C GLU A 128 -2.23 20.05 1.91
N SER A 129 -3.06 21.08 1.99
CA SER A 129 -2.93 22.24 1.11
C SER A 129 -1.59 22.96 1.28
N ASN A 130 -1.12 23.10 2.52
CA ASN A 130 0.19 23.71 2.79
C ASN A 130 1.35 22.86 2.24
N LEU A 131 1.27 21.54 2.38
CA LEU A 131 2.28 20.64 1.82
C LEU A 131 2.29 20.68 0.29
N ALA A 132 1.10 20.58 -0.31
CA ALA A 132 0.92 20.62 -1.76
C ALA A 132 1.41 21.94 -2.37
N TYR A 133 1.13 23.08 -1.72
CA TYR A 133 1.58 24.39 -2.18
C TYR A 133 3.10 24.56 -2.16
N GLN A 134 3.78 23.93 -1.19
CA GLN A 134 5.24 24.02 -1.03
C GLN A 134 6.00 22.95 -1.84
N ALA A 135 5.30 21.91 -2.31
CA ALA A 135 5.94 20.82 -3.04
C ALA A 135 6.49 21.28 -4.40
N ASP A 136 7.71 20.87 -4.74
CA ASP A 136 8.28 21.06 -6.07
C ASP A 136 7.63 20.12 -7.09
N LEU A 137 7.14 18.95 -6.63
CA LEU A 137 6.42 17.97 -7.44
C LEU A 137 5.39 17.25 -6.58
N ILE A 138 4.17 17.10 -7.09
CA ILE A 138 3.15 16.25 -6.51
C ILE A 138 3.00 14.99 -7.35
N LEU A 139 3.03 13.81 -6.70
CA LEU A 139 2.68 12.54 -7.30
C LEU A 139 1.30 12.12 -6.79
N THR A 140 0.39 11.77 -7.70
CA THR A 140 -0.96 11.34 -7.33
C THR A 140 -1.24 9.90 -7.78
N ALA A 141 -2.02 9.16 -7.01
CA ALA A 141 -2.38 7.79 -7.35
C ALA A 141 -3.59 7.69 -8.28
N SER A 142 -4.37 8.77 -8.43
CA SER A 142 -5.60 8.80 -9.22
C SER A 142 -5.87 10.18 -9.83
N GLN A 143 -6.79 10.20 -10.80
CA GLN A 143 -7.21 11.44 -11.45
C GLN A 143 -7.95 12.37 -10.47
N GLY A 144 -8.82 11.85 -9.59
CA GLY A 144 -9.53 12.67 -8.62
C GLY A 144 -8.60 13.33 -7.60
N LEU A 145 -7.50 12.68 -7.22
CA LEU A 145 -6.45 13.29 -6.41
C LEU A 145 -5.71 14.38 -7.19
N GLU A 146 -5.40 14.16 -8.46
CA GLU A 146 -4.77 15.15 -9.34
C GLU A 146 -5.64 16.39 -9.51
N GLU A 147 -6.91 16.23 -9.88
CA GLU A 147 -7.87 17.33 -10.03
C GLU A 147 -8.02 18.16 -8.76
N ARG A 148 -8.03 17.51 -7.60
CA ARG A 148 -8.13 18.17 -6.30
C ARG A 148 -6.88 18.97 -5.94
N LEU A 149 -5.70 18.42 -6.16
CA LEU A 149 -4.42 19.03 -5.78
C LEU A 149 -3.92 20.04 -6.81
N SER A 150 -4.42 20.01 -8.06
CA SER A 150 -4.14 21.02 -9.08
C SER A 150 -4.60 22.44 -8.68
N LEU A 151 -5.49 22.53 -7.69
CA LEU A 151 -5.87 23.82 -7.11
C LEU A 151 -4.76 24.45 -6.25
N CYS A 152 -3.77 23.65 -5.84
CA CYS A 152 -2.67 24.08 -4.97
C CYS A 152 -1.32 24.15 -5.70
N ASN A 153 -1.12 23.35 -6.75
CA ASN A 153 0.17 23.23 -7.44
C ASN A 153 -0.03 22.79 -8.89
N ASP A 154 0.71 23.39 -9.83
CA ASP A 154 0.63 23.06 -11.25
C ASP A 154 1.61 21.94 -11.66
N ASN A 155 2.60 21.62 -10.82
CA ASN A 155 3.59 20.57 -11.10
C ASN A 155 3.15 19.24 -10.49
N ILE A 156 2.23 18.58 -11.17
CA ILE A 156 1.63 17.31 -10.74
C ILE A 156 1.88 16.23 -11.80
N ALA A 157 2.15 15.02 -11.35
CA ALA A 157 2.24 13.83 -12.19
C ALA A 157 1.44 12.68 -11.59
N GLN A 158 0.58 12.07 -12.38
CA GLN A 158 -0.14 10.88 -11.95
C GLN A 158 0.76 9.64 -12.09
N ILE A 159 0.99 8.96 -10.97
CA ILE A 159 1.62 7.65 -10.90
C ILE A 159 0.66 6.73 -10.16
N PRO A 160 -0.13 5.92 -10.84
CA PRO A 160 -1.11 5.03 -10.21
C PRO A 160 -0.42 3.93 -9.39
N TRP A 161 -1.20 3.16 -8.67
CA TRP A 161 -0.73 1.93 -8.04
C TRP A 161 -0.25 0.97 -9.12
N GLY A 162 0.61 0.03 -8.73
CA GLY A 162 1.17 -0.96 -9.63
C GLY A 162 1.40 -2.28 -8.93
N THR A 163 1.97 -3.22 -9.67
CA THR A 163 2.39 -4.53 -9.15
C THR A 163 3.79 -4.87 -9.65
N ASP A 164 4.42 -5.85 -9.03
CA ASP A 164 5.74 -6.34 -9.42
C ASP A 164 5.59 -7.34 -10.59
N ALA A 165 5.81 -6.87 -11.81
CA ALA A 165 5.70 -7.71 -13.00
C ALA A 165 6.72 -8.86 -12.99
N GLY A 166 7.91 -8.65 -12.40
CA GLY A 166 8.94 -9.69 -12.30
C GLY A 166 8.49 -10.88 -11.48
N LEU A 167 7.69 -10.65 -10.44
CA LEU A 167 7.15 -11.70 -9.58
C LEU A 167 6.21 -12.66 -10.34
N TYR A 168 5.49 -12.14 -11.35
CA TYR A 168 4.50 -12.91 -12.12
C TYR A 168 5.03 -13.37 -13.50
N ALA A 169 6.26 -13.06 -13.85
CA ALA A 169 6.85 -13.40 -15.16
C ALA A 169 6.91 -14.90 -15.43
N SER A 170 7.04 -15.74 -14.39
CA SER A 170 7.06 -17.20 -14.51
C SER A 170 5.70 -17.79 -14.92
N MET A 171 4.60 -17.06 -14.70
CA MET A 171 3.26 -17.56 -15.05
C MET A 171 3.04 -17.74 -16.55
N GLU A 172 3.78 -17.01 -17.40
CA GLU A 172 3.71 -17.14 -18.86
C GLU A 172 4.50 -18.32 -19.41
N GLN A 173 5.52 -18.76 -18.69
CA GLN A 173 6.53 -19.70 -19.19
C GLN A 173 6.41 -21.11 -18.62
N GLU A 174 5.87 -21.27 -17.44
CA GLU A 174 5.84 -22.53 -16.70
C GLU A 174 4.45 -22.79 -16.08
N ARG A 175 4.10 -24.09 -16.00
CA ARG A 175 2.95 -24.51 -15.22
C ARG A 175 3.33 -24.47 -13.73
N LEU A 176 2.81 -23.47 -13.00
CA LEU A 176 3.10 -23.31 -11.59
C LEU A 176 2.50 -24.45 -10.73
N PRO A 177 3.16 -24.83 -9.64
CA PRO A 177 2.66 -25.87 -8.74
C PRO A 177 1.34 -25.43 -8.09
N ILE A 178 0.46 -26.40 -7.85
CA ILE A 178 -0.74 -26.16 -7.07
C ILE A 178 -0.33 -26.17 -5.59
N PRO A 179 -0.61 -25.09 -4.82
CA PRO A 179 -0.36 -25.11 -3.38
C PRO A 179 -1.15 -26.23 -2.69
N PRO A 180 -0.57 -26.95 -1.71
CA PRO A 180 -1.24 -28.10 -1.07
C PRO A 180 -2.56 -27.78 -0.40
N ASP A 181 -2.73 -26.58 0.14
CA ASP A 181 -3.97 -26.10 0.74
C ASP A 181 -5.00 -25.62 -0.29
N PHE A 182 -4.58 -25.49 -1.55
CA PHE A 182 -5.45 -25.09 -2.66
C PHE A 182 -5.92 -26.28 -3.50
N GLU A 183 -5.17 -27.38 -3.51
CA GLU A 183 -5.47 -28.57 -4.32
C GLU A 183 -6.90 -29.13 -4.10
N PRO A 184 -7.41 -29.25 -2.87
CA PRO A 184 -8.78 -29.71 -2.66
C PRO A 184 -9.85 -28.79 -3.26
N ILE A 185 -9.55 -27.48 -3.38
CA ILE A 185 -10.50 -26.47 -3.87
C ILE A 185 -10.56 -26.50 -5.40
N CYS A 186 -9.42 -26.43 -6.07
CA CYS A 186 -9.37 -26.32 -7.53
C CYS A 186 -9.85 -27.58 -8.27
N THR A 187 -10.02 -28.70 -7.58
CA THR A 187 -10.58 -29.93 -8.15
C THR A 187 -12.10 -29.99 -8.09
N CYS A 188 -12.76 -29.08 -7.36
CA CYS A 188 -14.20 -29.09 -7.15
C CYS A 188 -15.00 -28.32 -8.22
N GLY A 189 -14.35 -27.40 -8.98
CA GLY A 189 -15.03 -26.61 -10.01
C GLY A 189 -14.27 -25.34 -10.35
N PRO A 190 -14.89 -24.42 -11.14
CA PRO A 190 -14.28 -23.14 -11.51
C PRO A 190 -13.96 -22.29 -10.29
N VAL A 191 -12.77 -21.68 -10.28
CA VAL A 191 -12.25 -20.90 -9.17
C VAL A 191 -12.33 -19.40 -9.44
N PHE A 192 -13.09 -18.71 -8.62
CA PHE A 192 -13.18 -17.24 -8.58
C PHE A 192 -12.29 -16.72 -7.46
N GLY A 193 -11.22 -16.00 -7.79
CA GLY A 193 -10.19 -15.59 -6.85
C GLY A 193 -10.15 -14.10 -6.54
N TYR A 194 -9.95 -13.76 -5.28
CA TYR A 194 -9.75 -12.41 -4.77
C TYR A 194 -8.44 -12.28 -4.02
N LEU A 195 -7.64 -11.25 -4.36
CA LEU A 195 -6.42 -10.86 -3.64
C LEU A 195 -6.66 -9.58 -2.84
N GLY A 196 -6.55 -9.65 -1.54
CA GLY A 196 -6.65 -8.45 -0.71
C GLY A 196 -7.30 -8.69 0.64
N ALA A 197 -7.37 -7.63 1.44
CA ALA A 197 -8.05 -7.71 2.73
C ALA A 197 -9.56 -7.84 2.55
N VAL A 198 -10.16 -8.77 3.29
CA VAL A 198 -11.62 -8.91 3.41
C VAL A 198 -12.04 -8.13 4.65
N ASP A 199 -12.23 -6.82 4.47
CA ASP A 199 -12.66 -5.90 5.52
C ASP A 199 -14.04 -5.27 5.17
N HIS A 200 -14.46 -4.27 5.92
CA HIS A 200 -15.76 -3.60 5.76
C HIS A 200 -15.95 -2.93 4.39
N ARG A 201 -14.89 -2.70 3.61
CA ARG A 201 -14.93 -2.09 2.27
C ARG A 201 -15.29 -3.10 1.19
N LEU A 202 -15.07 -4.39 1.42
CA LEU A 202 -15.39 -5.42 0.45
C LEU A 202 -16.85 -5.84 0.58
N ASN A 203 -17.63 -5.69 -0.51
CA ASN A 203 -19.02 -6.12 -0.57
C ASN A 203 -19.11 -7.62 -0.89
N LEU A 204 -19.29 -8.45 0.13
CA LEU A 204 -19.44 -9.91 -0.06
C LEU A 204 -20.85 -10.34 -0.52
N ASN A 205 -21.84 -9.45 -0.49
CA ASN A 205 -23.23 -9.85 -0.81
C ASN A 205 -23.41 -10.45 -2.22
N PRO A 206 -22.78 -9.93 -3.31
CA PRO A 206 -22.84 -10.59 -4.61
C PRO A 206 -22.21 -11.99 -4.60
N VAL A 207 -21.11 -12.18 -3.82
CA VAL A 207 -20.45 -13.48 -3.69
C VAL A 207 -21.35 -14.48 -2.99
N LEU A 208 -22.00 -14.10 -1.88
CA LEU A 208 -22.95 -14.95 -1.18
C LEU A 208 -24.08 -15.43 -2.09
N SER A 209 -24.62 -14.49 -2.89
CA SER A 209 -25.70 -14.81 -3.84
C SER A 209 -25.24 -15.78 -4.94
N ALA A 210 -24.04 -15.55 -5.49
CA ALA A 210 -23.46 -16.40 -6.52
C ALA A 210 -23.08 -17.78 -5.98
N ALA A 211 -22.46 -17.85 -4.80
CA ALA A 211 -22.06 -19.10 -4.15
C ALA A 211 -23.26 -19.99 -3.83
N ALA A 212 -24.34 -19.40 -3.33
CA ALA A 212 -25.58 -20.13 -3.06
C ALA A 212 -26.27 -20.63 -4.34
N ALA A 213 -26.20 -19.88 -5.45
CA ALA A 213 -26.79 -20.25 -6.73
C ALA A 213 -25.96 -21.29 -7.50
N HIS A 214 -24.65 -21.34 -7.27
CA HIS A 214 -23.67 -22.18 -7.98
C HIS A 214 -22.78 -22.93 -6.98
N PRO A 215 -23.28 -24.03 -6.36
CA PRO A 215 -22.51 -24.79 -5.37
C PRO A 215 -21.24 -25.45 -5.92
N ASP A 216 -21.14 -25.62 -7.23
CA ASP A 216 -19.98 -26.14 -7.95
C ASP A 216 -18.89 -25.07 -8.21
N TRP A 217 -19.17 -23.77 -8.03
CA TRP A 217 -18.18 -22.72 -8.15
C TRP A 217 -17.44 -22.54 -6.82
N GLN A 218 -16.14 -22.26 -6.89
CA GLN A 218 -15.30 -22.07 -5.71
C GLN A 218 -14.88 -20.60 -5.59
N PHE A 219 -15.19 -19.94 -4.48
CA PHE A 219 -14.80 -18.55 -4.22
C PHE A 219 -13.66 -18.53 -3.22
N VAL A 220 -12.50 -18.00 -3.63
CA VAL A 220 -11.27 -18.04 -2.84
C VAL A 220 -10.77 -16.63 -2.52
N PHE A 221 -10.54 -16.39 -1.24
CA PHE A 221 -10.03 -15.12 -0.72
C PHE A 221 -8.63 -15.30 -0.14
N LEU A 222 -7.65 -14.60 -0.75
CA LEU A 222 -6.26 -14.54 -0.29
C LEU A 222 -5.97 -13.17 0.32
N GLY A 223 -5.82 -13.13 1.63
CA GLY A 223 -5.52 -11.92 2.40
C GLY A 223 -6.05 -11.98 3.81
N LYS A 224 -5.75 -10.95 4.59
CA LYS A 224 -6.31 -10.84 5.95
C LYS A 224 -7.81 -10.64 5.87
N TYR A 225 -8.56 -11.35 6.69
CA TYR A 225 -9.98 -11.09 6.86
C TYR A 225 -10.27 -10.51 8.25
N SER A 226 -11.29 -9.69 8.32
CA SER A 226 -11.65 -8.94 9.51
C SER A 226 -13.08 -9.26 9.93
N PRO A 227 -13.34 -9.57 11.21
CA PRO A 227 -14.70 -9.78 11.72
C PRO A 227 -15.59 -8.54 11.63
N LYS A 228 -15.03 -7.39 11.20
CA LYS A 228 -15.80 -6.18 10.94
C LYS A 228 -16.53 -6.19 9.60
N ASN A 229 -16.26 -7.16 8.71
CA ASN A 229 -17.06 -7.31 7.50
C ASN A 229 -18.44 -7.89 7.89
N PRO A 230 -19.55 -7.21 7.57
CA PRO A 230 -20.88 -7.58 8.05
C PRO A 230 -21.42 -8.91 7.46
N TYR A 231 -20.80 -9.40 6.38
CA TYR A 231 -21.23 -10.61 5.68
C TYR A 231 -20.31 -11.82 5.92
N LEU A 232 -19.30 -11.66 6.79
CA LEU A 232 -18.29 -12.71 6.99
C LEU A 232 -18.91 -13.97 7.60
N GLU A 233 -19.76 -13.83 8.62
CA GLU A 233 -20.42 -14.96 9.28
C GLU A 233 -21.29 -15.76 8.29
N ASP A 234 -22.05 -15.08 7.41
CA ASP A 234 -22.86 -15.74 6.39
C ASP A 234 -21.97 -16.44 5.33
N ALA A 235 -20.82 -15.83 4.99
CA ALA A 235 -19.88 -16.41 4.04
C ALA A 235 -19.21 -17.68 4.58
N GLU A 236 -18.90 -17.74 5.87
CA GLU A 236 -18.32 -18.93 6.53
C GLU A 236 -19.29 -20.11 6.61
N LEU A 237 -20.59 -19.90 6.40
CA LEU A 237 -21.60 -20.98 6.35
C LEU A 237 -21.67 -21.69 4.99
N LEU A 238 -21.05 -21.11 3.94
CA LEU A 238 -21.07 -21.68 2.59
C LEU A 238 -19.80 -22.50 2.34
N GLU A 239 -19.95 -23.79 2.03
CA GLU A 239 -18.83 -24.73 1.87
C GLU A 239 -17.92 -24.40 0.67
N ASN A 240 -18.42 -23.61 -0.30
CA ASN A 240 -17.71 -23.20 -1.51
C ASN A 240 -17.12 -21.79 -1.42
N ILE A 241 -17.04 -21.20 -0.22
CA ILE A 241 -16.32 -19.95 0.06
C ILE A 241 -15.12 -20.24 0.97
N HIS A 242 -13.92 -19.90 0.53
CA HIS A 242 -12.67 -20.27 1.19
C HIS A 242 -11.85 -19.04 1.55
N PHE A 243 -11.59 -18.82 2.84
CA PHE A 243 -10.69 -17.78 3.36
C PHE A 243 -9.34 -18.38 3.69
N LEU A 244 -8.37 -18.27 2.80
CA LEU A 244 -7.05 -18.88 2.97
C LEU A 244 -6.08 -18.03 3.81
N GLY A 245 -6.47 -16.79 4.15
CA GLY A 245 -5.62 -15.88 4.91
C GLY A 245 -4.46 -15.30 4.08
N SER A 246 -3.55 -14.60 4.76
CA SER A 246 -2.39 -13.99 4.09
C SER A 246 -1.37 -15.05 3.69
N ARG A 247 -0.74 -14.84 2.52
CA ARG A 247 0.37 -15.65 2.02
C ARG A 247 1.59 -14.76 1.77
N PRO A 248 2.82 -15.30 1.87
CA PRO A 248 4.02 -14.60 1.43
C PRO A 248 3.89 -14.16 -0.03
N GLN A 249 4.38 -12.96 -0.35
CA GLN A 249 4.25 -12.39 -1.70
C GLN A 249 4.83 -13.30 -2.77
N ALA A 250 5.96 -13.95 -2.49
CA ALA A 250 6.63 -14.88 -3.41
C ALA A 250 5.77 -16.10 -3.80
N LEU A 251 4.77 -16.46 -3.00
CA LEU A 251 3.87 -17.58 -3.28
C LEU A 251 2.57 -17.15 -3.98
N LEU A 252 2.28 -15.85 -4.06
CA LEU A 252 1.03 -15.39 -4.66
C LEU A 252 0.86 -15.81 -6.13
N PRO A 253 1.92 -15.86 -6.97
CA PRO A 253 1.78 -16.37 -8.34
C PRO A 253 1.22 -17.78 -8.42
N ASP A 254 1.63 -18.69 -7.52
CA ASP A 254 1.18 -20.08 -7.51
C ASP A 254 -0.34 -20.18 -7.28
N TYR A 255 -0.89 -19.35 -6.38
CA TYR A 255 -2.32 -19.29 -6.11
C TYR A 255 -3.10 -18.61 -7.24
N VAL A 256 -2.63 -17.44 -7.70
CA VAL A 256 -3.33 -16.69 -8.75
C VAL A 256 -3.35 -17.45 -10.07
N TYR A 257 -2.31 -18.25 -10.35
CA TYR A 257 -2.27 -19.12 -11.50
C TYR A 257 -3.46 -20.10 -11.53
N GLN A 258 -3.93 -20.54 -10.38
CA GLN A 258 -5.04 -21.50 -10.25
C GLN A 258 -6.43 -20.85 -10.38
N PHE A 259 -6.55 -19.52 -10.37
CA PHE A 259 -7.84 -18.86 -10.56
C PHE A 259 -8.29 -18.98 -12.02
N ASP A 260 -9.56 -19.23 -12.25
CA ASP A 260 -10.20 -19.16 -13.59
C ASP A 260 -10.67 -17.73 -13.86
N VAL A 261 -11.20 -17.06 -12.86
CA VAL A 261 -11.67 -15.67 -12.90
C VAL A 261 -11.15 -14.93 -11.68
N CYS A 262 -10.63 -13.73 -11.87
CA CYS A 262 -10.33 -12.81 -10.79
C CYS A 262 -11.48 -11.83 -10.58
N PHE A 263 -11.71 -11.35 -9.36
CA PHE A 263 -12.77 -10.36 -9.14
C PHE A 263 -12.38 -9.29 -8.13
N ASP A 264 -13.10 -8.17 -8.19
CA ASP A 264 -13.01 -7.08 -7.22
C ASP A 264 -14.40 -6.48 -6.98
N LEU A 265 -14.78 -6.36 -5.70
CA LEU A 265 -16.10 -5.93 -5.27
C LEU A 265 -15.99 -4.89 -4.16
N VAL A 266 -15.46 -3.73 -4.48
CA VAL A 266 -15.37 -2.60 -3.55
C VAL A 266 -16.71 -1.83 -3.56
N HIS A 267 -17.12 -1.27 -2.42
CA HIS A 267 -18.28 -0.39 -2.36
C HIS A 267 -18.00 0.92 -3.12
N SER A 268 -18.88 1.26 -4.05
CA SER A 268 -18.74 2.41 -4.97
C SER A 268 -19.10 3.78 -4.37
N THR A 269 -19.22 3.90 -3.04
CA THR A 269 -19.60 5.15 -2.36
C THR A 269 -18.43 5.85 -1.68
N ASP A 270 -17.23 5.31 -1.79
CA ASP A 270 -16.03 5.91 -1.21
C ASP A 270 -15.44 6.96 -2.18
N PRO A 271 -15.12 8.18 -1.74
CA PRO A 271 -14.38 9.15 -2.54
C PRO A 271 -13.04 8.64 -3.08
N GLU A 272 -12.49 7.55 -2.50
CA GLU A 272 -11.28 6.87 -2.96
C GLU A 272 -11.53 5.85 -4.09
N ASP A 273 -12.75 5.73 -4.61
CA ASP A 273 -13.14 4.71 -5.61
C ASP A 273 -12.45 4.88 -6.98
N ASP A 274 -11.86 6.03 -7.26
CA ASP A 274 -11.07 6.26 -8.48
C ASP A 274 -9.62 5.72 -8.37
N ILE A 275 -9.20 5.27 -7.17
CA ILE A 275 -7.89 4.66 -6.97
C ILE A 275 -7.96 3.18 -7.33
N ILE A 276 -7.41 2.82 -8.50
CA ILE A 276 -7.36 1.43 -8.95
C ILE A 276 -6.47 0.61 -8.01
N PRO A 277 -7.00 -0.41 -7.32
CA PRO A 277 -6.21 -1.24 -6.41
C PRO A 277 -5.09 -2.01 -7.11
N SER A 278 -3.95 -2.21 -6.43
CA SER A 278 -2.78 -2.91 -6.99
C SER A 278 -3.10 -4.34 -7.48
N ARG A 279 -4.10 -5.00 -6.92
CA ARG A 279 -4.55 -6.34 -7.36
C ARG A 279 -5.09 -6.37 -8.79
N ILE A 280 -5.72 -5.28 -9.25
CA ILE A 280 -6.22 -5.19 -10.64
C ILE A 280 -5.04 -5.27 -11.62
N TYR A 281 -3.93 -4.57 -11.33
CA TYR A 281 -2.71 -4.68 -12.15
C TYR A 281 -2.12 -6.10 -12.11
N THR A 282 -2.21 -6.77 -10.95
CA THR A 282 -1.83 -8.19 -10.84
C THR A 282 -2.69 -9.07 -11.72
N TYR A 283 -4.02 -8.89 -11.70
CA TYR A 283 -4.94 -9.67 -12.53
C TYR A 283 -4.68 -9.45 -14.02
N LEU A 284 -4.47 -8.19 -14.43
CA LEU A 284 -4.12 -7.87 -15.83
C LEU A 284 -2.83 -8.56 -16.28
N LEU A 285 -1.80 -8.65 -15.42
CA LEU A 285 -0.55 -9.36 -15.74
C LEU A 285 -0.77 -10.86 -15.96
N THR A 286 -1.74 -11.45 -15.29
CA THR A 286 -2.02 -12.89 -15.42
C THR A 286 -2.84 -13.25 -16.66
N GLY A 287 -3.40 -12.26 -17.36
CA GLY A 287 -4.31 -12.47 -18.49
C GLY A 287 -5.62 -13.16 -18.12
N LYS A 288 -5.94 -13.29 -16.84
CA LYS A 288 -7.19 -13.88 -16.35
C LYS A 288 -8.36 -12.92 -16.58
N PRO A 289 -9.58 -13.42 -16.84
CA PRO A 289 -10.80 -12.60 -16.80
C PRO A 289 -10.96 -11.91 -15.44
N ILE A 290 -11.46 -10.66 -15.47
CA ILE A 290 -11.74 -9.87 -14.26
C ILE A 290 -13.23 -9.52 -14.25
#